data_c0961f0b3d951c5b1b923d5b5c8bf50a
#
_entry.id   c0961f0b3d951c5b1b923d5b5c8bf50a
#
_cell.length_a   1.000
_cell.length_b   1.000
_cell.length_c   1.000
_cell.angle_alpha   90.00
_cell.angle_beta   90.00
_cell.angle_gamma   90.00
#
_symmetry.space_group_name_H-M   'P 1'
#
loop_
_entity.id
_entity.type
_entity.pdbx_description
1 polymer ?
#
loop_
_entity_poly.entity_id
_entity_poly.type
_entity_poly.pdbx_seq_one_letter_code
_entity_poly.pdbx_strand_id
1 'polypeptide(L)'
;MYPQHERATQNLVALFKEDPEVLAVILAGSLAKGLERPDSDVDAIIAVTEEKYRRLQMEGRTSECIEEGCGYEGGYFDLKYYTKDYLLAAAAHGSEPTRYAFTGSYCLFSRDAELPEIVARIPVFQKAEKEEKMLSFYAALLLYSGYFWDCSKRENRYLQVKSAAMTVLYGLRLVLEDAGALFPCQKT
;
A
#
# COMPACT_ATOMS: atom_id res chain seq x y z
N MET A 1 -2.25 -17.28 -10.18
CA MET A 1 -2.91 -17.42 -8.85
C MET A 1 -3.14 -18.90 -8.58
N TYR A 2 -2.93 -19.39 -7.32
CA TYR A 2 -3.22 -20.77 -6.95
C TYR A 2 -4.74 -21.01 -6.84
N PRO A 3 -5.24 -22.25 -7.09
CA PRO A 3 -6.69 -22.54 -7.07
C PRO A 3 -7.40 -22.21 -5.73
N GLN A 4 -6.69 -22.36 -4.58
CA GLN A 4 -7.23 -21.97 -3.28
C GLN A 4 -7.44 -20.46 -3.16
N HIS A 5 -6.51 -19.65 -3.70
CA HIS A 5 -6.64 -18.20 -3.69
C HIS A 5 -7.77 -17.71 -4.62
N GLU A 6 -7.94 -18.36 -5.78
CA GLU A 6 -9.09 -18.05 -6.66
C GLU A 6 -10.43 -18.29 -5.96
N ARG A 7 -10.55 -19.41 -5.24
CA ARG A 7 -11.76 -19.69 -4.43
C ARG A 7 -11.91 -18.69 -3.29
N ALA A 8 -10.84 -18.37 -2.59
CA ALA A 8 -10.86 -17.38 -1.50
C ALA A 8 -11.31 -15.99 -2.01
N THR A 9 -10.82 -15.53 -3.16
CA THR A 9 -11.26 -14.24 -3.73
C THR A 9 -12.73 -14.25 -4.14
N GLN A 10 -13.25 -15.37 -4.64
CA GLN A 10 -14.69 -15.53 -4.92
C GLN A 10 -15.53 -15.49 -3.64
N ASN A 11 -15.08 -16.17 -2.59
CA ASN A 11 -15.73 -16.15 -1.28
C ASN A 11 -15.71 -14.74 -0.68
N LEU A 12 -14.57 -14.02 -0.79
CA LEU A 12 -14.46 -12.65 -0.33
C LEU A 12 -15.48 -11.73 -1.01
N VAL A 13 -15.64 -11.83 -2.32
CA VAL A 13 -16.69 -11.08 -3.04
C VAL A 13 -18.07 -11.46 -2.53
N ALA A 14 -18.35 -12.76 -2.29
CA ALA A 14 -19.65 -13.22 -1.78
C ALA A 14 -19.97 -12.65 -0.39
N LEU A 15 -18.98 -12.46 0.48
CA LEU A 15 -19.16 -11.86 1.81
C LEU A 15 -19.63 -10.40 1.75
N PHE A 16 -19.23 -9.65 0.74
CA PHE A 16 -19.43 -8.21 0.70
C PHE A 16 -20.42 -7.71 -0.36
N LYS A 17 -20.69 -8.48 -1.42
CA LYS A 17 -21.50 -8.02 -2.55
C LYS A 17 -22.96 -7.69 -2.20
N GLU A 18 -23.52 -8.29 -1.15
CA GLU A 18 -24.91 -8.04 -0.75
C GLU A 18 -25.05 -6.81 0.16
N ASP A 19 -23.94 -6.29 0.71
CA ASP A 19 -23.95 -5.09 1.53
C ASP A 19 -23.99 -3.83 0.64
N PRO A 20 -25.10 -3.05 0.68
CA PRO A 20 -25.24 -1.86 -0.18
C PRO A 20 -24.26 -0.75 0.14
N GLU A 21 -23.65 -0.74 1.33
CA GLU A 21 -22.65 0.24 1.75
C GLU A 21 -21.22 -0.14 1.32
N VAL A 22 -21.04 -1.32 0.71
CA VAL A 22 -19.77 -1.71 0.06
C VAL A 22 -19.82 -1.30 -1.40
N LEU A 23 -18.91 -0.42 -1.79
CA LEU A 23 -18.79 0.13 -3.14
C LEU A 23 -17.92 -0.74 -4.04
N ALA A 24 -16.85 -1.33 -3.50
CA ALA A 24 -15.99 -2.26 -4.23
C ALA A 24 -15.22 -3.18 -3.30
N VAL A 25 -14.80 -4.33 -3.83
CA VAL A 25 -13.82 -5.25 -3.26
C VAL A 25 -12.60 -5.23 -4.17
N ILE A 26 -11.47 -4.81 -3.66
CA ILE A 26 -10.23 -4.59 -4.40
C ILE A 26 -9.18 -5.58 -3.90
N LEU A 27 -8.66 -6.42 -4.79
CA LEU A 27 -7.52 -7.29 -4.47
C LEU A 27 -6.24 -6.47 -4.41
N ALA A 28 -5.41 -6.74 -3.40
CA ALA A 28 -4.13 -6.08 -3.19
C ALA A 28 -3.04 -7.09 -2.83
N GLY A 29 -1.91 -6.63 -2.33
CA GLY A 29 -0.85 -7.46 -1.76
C GLY A 29 -0.15 -8.38 -2.76
N SER A 30 0.32 -9.52 -2.25
CA SER A 30 1.11 -10.48 -3.03
C SER A 30 0.33 -11.13 -4.16
N LEU A 31 -0.95 -11.45 -3.93
CA LEU A 31 -1.83 -12.04 -4.93
C LEU A 31 -2.03 -11.13 -6.14
N ALA A 32 -2.28 -9.85 -5.88
CA ALA A 32 -2.47 -8.86 -6.94
C ALA A 32 -1.19 -8.62 -7.76
N LYS A 33 -0.03 -8.79 -7.15
CA LYS A 33 1.29 -8.63 -7.80
C LYS A 33 1.78 -9.88 -8.52
N GLY A 34 1.10 -11.04 -8.37
CA GLY A 34 1.58 -12.32 -8.87
C GLY A 34 2.84 -12.84 -8.16
N LEU A 35 3.02 -12.46 -6.90
CA LEU A 35 4.16 -12.83 -6.04
C LEU A 35 3.74 -13.74 -4.89
N GLU A 36 2.52 -14.28 -4.97
CA GLU A 36 1.97 -15.12 -3.93
C GLU A 36 2.67 -16.48 -3.82
N ARG A 37 2.73 -16.99 -2.60
CA ARG A 37 3.09 -18.38 -2.26
C ARG A 37 1.81 -19.16 -1.95
N PRO A 38 1.88 -20.51 -1.90
CA PRO A 38 0.70 -21.32 -1.56
C PRO A 38 0.06 -20.97 -0.21
N ASP A 39 0.86 -20.46 0.73
CA ASP A 39 0.47 -20.08 2.10
C ASP A 39 0.22 -18.57 2.27
N SER A 40 0.23 -17.79 1.19
CA SER A 40 -0.04 -16.34 1.26
C SER A 40 -1.46 -16.07 1.72
N ASP A 41 -1.63 -15.03 2.54
CA ASP A 41 -2.90 -14.40 2.87
C ASP A 41 -3.53 -13.67 1.67
N VAL A 42 -4.77 -13.27 1.82
CA VAL A 42 -5.49 -12.47 0.82
C VAL A 42 -5.63 -11.04 1.33
N ASP A 43 -4.73 -10.17 0.90
CA ASP A 43 -4.86 -8.73 1.15
C ASP A 43 -5.99 -8.15 0.30
N ALA A 44 -6.94 -7.46 0.94
CA ALA A 44 -7.99 -6.77 0.22
C ALA A 44 -8.35 -5.41 0.81
N ILE A 45 -8.80 -4.53 -0.07
CA ILE A 45 -9.32 -3.22 0.28
C ILE A 45 -10.82 -3.22 -0.02
N ILE A 46 -11.61 -2.90 0.99
CA ILE A 46 -13.05 -2.76 0.88
C ILE A 46 -13.38 -1.27 0.79
N ALA A 47 -13.74 -0.83 -0.40
CA ALA A 47 -14.22 0.53 -0.60
C ALA A 47 -15.66 0.63 -0.08
N VAL A 48 -15.92 1.55 0.83
CA VAL A 48 -17.21 1.70 1.52
C VAL A 48 -17.73 3.13 1.46
N THR A 49 -19.02 3.29 1.78
CA THR A 49 -19.62 4.62 1.96
C THR A 49 -19.00 5.36 3.14
N GLU A 50 -19.08 6.70 3.14
CA GLU A 50 -18.61 7.53 4.24
C GLU A 50 -19.28 7.18 5.58
N GLU A 51 -20.57 6.86 5.55
CA GLU A 51 -21.34 6.49 6.75
C GLU A 51 -20.80 5.19 7.35
N LYS A 52 -20.58 4.16 6.54
CA LYS A 52 -20.01 2.90 7.01
C LYS A 52 -18.59 3.09 7.51
N TYR A 53 -17.76 3.87 6.80
CA TYR A 53 -16.39 4.14 7.23
C TYR A 53 -16.33 4.82 8.61
N ARG A 54 -17.18 5.84 8.86
CA ARG A 54 -17.24 6.52 10.16
C ARG A 54 -17.64 5.56 11.28
N ARG A 55 -18.61 4.65 11.04
CA ARG A 55 -18.97 3.63 12.04
C ARG A 55 -17.80 2.71 12.35
N LEU A 56 -17.14 2.18 11.32
CA LEU A 56 -15.96 1.32 11.48
C LEU A 56 -14.82 2.06 12.20
N GLN A 57 -14.63 3.34 11.92
CA GLN A 57 -13.62 4.16 12.61
C GLN A 57 -13.94 4.35 14.11
N MET A 58 -15.20 4.61 14.47
CA MET A 58 -15.60 4.70 15.86
C MET A 58 -15.45 3.37 16.61
N GLU A 59 -15.62 2.26 15.93
CA GLU A 59 -15.45 0.90 16.46
C GLU A 59 -13.97 0.44 16.47
N GLY A 60 -13.05 1.20 15.88
CA GLY A 60 -11.64 0.81 15.73
C GLY A 60 -11.43 -0.34 14.73
N ARG A 61 -12.35 -0.53 13.78
CA ARG A 61 -12.42 -1.67 12.84
C ARG A 61 -12.14 -1.26 11.38
N THR A 62 -11.31 -0.27 11.15
CA THR A 62 -10.88 0.12 9.79
C THR A 62 -9.88 -0.85 9.17
N SER A 63 -9.42 -1.85 9.93
CA SER A 63 -8.61 -2.99 9.49
C SER A 63 -9.03 -4.22 10.27
N GLU A 64 -9.21 -5.35 9.59
CA GLU A 64 -9.63 -6.62 10.19
C GLU A 64 -8.92 -7.80 9.55
N CYS A 65 -8.67 -8.86 10.34
CA CYS A 65 -8.26 -10.17 9.82
C CYS A 65 -9.43 -11.15 10.02
N ILE A 66 -9.86 -11.81 8.94
CA ILE A 66 -10.98 -12.77 8.95
C ILE A 66 -10.49 -14.10 8.37
N GLU A 67 -10.56 -15.17 9.16
CA GLU A 67 -10.23 -16.53 8.71
C GLU A 67 -11.43 -17.20 8.02
N GLU A 68 -12.64 -16.87 8.46
CA GLU A 68 -13.89 -17.45 7.93
C GLU A 68 -14.04 -17.15 6.44
N GLY A 69 -14.29 -18.21 5.66
CA GLY A 69 -14.49 -18.11 4.21
C GLY A 69 -13.20 -18.14 3.39
N CYS A 70 -12.00 -18.06 3.97
CA CYS A 70 -10.76 -18.15 3.24
C CYS A 70 -10.51 -19.53 2.63
N GLY A 71 -10.84 -20.60 3.38
CA GLY A 71 -11.04 -21.97 2.84
C GLY A 71 -9.76 -22.78 2.59
N TYR A 72 -8.59 -22.39 3.12
CA TYR A 72 -7.37 -23.17 3.15
C TYR A 72 -6.59 -22.96 4.45
N GLU A 73 -5.76 -23.93 4.81
CA GLU A 73 -5.03 -23.95 6.08
C GLU A 73 -4.08 -22.75 6.20
N GLY A 74 -4.18 -22.01 7.29
CA GLY A 74 -3.40 -20.79 7.56
C GLY A 74 -3.82 -19.58 6.74
N GLY A 75 -4.81 -19.70 5.84
CA GLY A 75 -5.32 -18.59 5.05
C GLY A 75 -6.25 -17.69 5.84
N TYR A 76 -6.16 -16.39 5.59
CA TYR A 76 -7.07 -15.37 6.12
C TYR A 76 -7.17 -14.19 5.15
N PHE A 77 -8.20 -13.36 5.34
CA PHE A 77 -8.35 -12.08 4.66
C PHE A 77 -7.77 -10.98 5.54
N ASP A 78 -6.75 -10.25 5.06
CA ASP A 78 -6.29 -8.97 5.66
C ASP A 78 -7.04 -7.83 4.98
N LEU A 79 -8.05 -7.30 5.67
CA LEU A 79 -8.98 -6.32 5.14
C LEU A 79 -8.62 -4.91 5.62
N LYS A 80 -8.68 -3.95 4.71
CA LYS A 80 -8.59 -2.51 5.00
C LYS A 80 -9.78 -1.81 4.38
N TYR A 81 -10.46 -1.00 5.18
CA TYR A 81 -11.62 -0.23 4.72
C TYR A 81 -11.18 1.19 4.35
N TYR A 82 -11.59 1.63 3.17
CA TYR A 82 -11.34 3.00 2.70
C TYR A 82 -12.59 3.57 2.04
N THR A 83 -12.67 4.92 2.03
CA THR A 83 -13.69 5.64 1.27
C THR A 83 -13.25 5.87 -0.18
N LYS A 84 -14.18 6.20 -1.06
CA LYS A 84 -13.87 6.63 -2.43
C LYS A 84 -12.98 7.86 -2.41
N ASP A 85 -13.23 8.81 -1.50
CA ASP A 85 -12.44 10.04 -1.39
C ASP A 85 -10.99 9.76 -1.00
N TYR A 86 -10.75 8.78 -0.10
CA TYR A 86 -9.38 8.33 0.17
C TYR A 86 -8.69 7.78 -1.07
N LEU A 87 -9.37 6.96 -1.87
CA LEU A 87 -8.80 6.38 -3.11
C LEU A 87 -8.52 7.45 -4.16
N LEU A 88 -9.40 8.44 -4.29
CA LEU A 88 -9.18 9.63 -5.13
C LEU A 88 -7.96 10.43 -4.67
N ALA A 89 -7.85 10.70 -3.37
CA ALA A 89 -6.70 11.40 -2.80
C ALA A 89 -5.40 10.59 -3.00
N ALA A 90 -5.44 9.27 -2.83
CA ALA A 90 -4.29 8.39 -3.09
C ALA A 90 -3.87 8.43 -4.57
N ALA A 91 -4.82 8.49 -5.51
CA ALA A 91 -4.53 8.62 -6.94
C ALA A 91 -3.95 10.00 -7.31
N ALA A 92 -4.41 11.07 -6.65
CA ALA A 92 -3.94 12.43 -6.89
C ALA A 92 -2.60 12.73 -6.19
N HIS A 93 -2.48 12.41 -4.90
CA HIS A 93 -1.40 12.89 -4.02
C HIS A 93 -0.78 11.79 -3.14
N GLY A 94 -1.04 10.51 -3.44
CA GLY A 94 -0.52 9.39 -2.66
C GLY A 94 1.01 9.42 -2.58
N SER A 95 1.56 9.15 -1.39
CA SER A 95 2.99 8.95 -1.20
C SER A 95 3.49 7.74 -2.00
N GLU A 96 4.78 7.66 -2.27
CA GLU A 96 5.36 6.51 -2.99
C GLU A 96 5.04 5.15 -2.34
N PRO A 97 5.16 4.99 -1.01
CA PRO A 97 4.76 3.74 -0.38
C PRO A 97 3.27 3.42 -0.54
N THR A 98 2.39 4.45 -0.47
CA THR A 98 0.96 4.29 -0.73
C THR A 98 0.73 3.82 -2.16
N ARG A 99 1.33 4.48 -3.15
CA ARG A 99 1.23 4.10 -4.57
C ARG A 99 1.76 2.70 -4.82
N TYR A 100 2.91 2.37 -4.24
CA TYR A 100 3.50 1.03 -4.36
C TYR A 100 2.62 -0.06 -3.76
N ALA A 101 1.92 0.20 -2.65
CA ALA A 101 1.00 -0.75 -2.03
C ALA A 101 -0.13 -1.16 -2.98
N PHE A 102 -0.55 -0.27 -3.87
CA PHE A 102 -1.57 -0.54 -4.89
C PHE A 102 -1.03 -1.17 -6.19
N THR A 103 0.28 -1.44 -6.30
CA THR A 103 0.84 -2.09 -7.50
C THR A 103 0.15 -3.43 -7.75
N GLY A 104 -0.37 -3.60 -8.97
CA GLY A 104 -1.09 -4.81 -9.38
C GLY A 104 -2.54 -4.89 -8.86
N SER A 105 -2.99 -3.98 -7.98
CA SER A 105 -4.35 -4.01 -7.43
C SER A 105 -5.42 -3.79 -8.49
N TYR A 106 -6.53 -4.52 -8.34
CA TYR A 106 -7.69 -4.38 -9.22
C TYR A 106 -9.00 -4.74 -8.50
N CYS A 107 -10.12 -4.24 -9.00
CA CYS A 107 -11.43 -4.55 -8.44
C CYS A 107 -11.86 -5.98 -8.80
N LEU A 108 -12.12 -6.82 -7.77
CA LEU A 108 -12.82 -8.09 -7.92
C LEU A 108 -14.33 -7.88 -8.14
N PHE A 109 -14.85 -6.81 -7.52
CA PHE A 109 -16.24 -6.40 -7.59
C PHE A 109 -16.30 -4.88 -7.46
N SER A 110 -17.20 -4.21 -8.19
CA SER A 110 -17.50 -2.79 -8.01
C SER A 110 -18.93 -2.47 -8.38
N ARG A 111 -19.61 -1.67 -7.55
CA ARG A 111 -20.90 -1.00 -7.86
C ARG A 111 -20.69 0.37 -8.49
N ASP A 112 -19.55 0.99 -8.22
CA ASP A 112 -19.20 2.31 -8.74
C ASP A 112 -18.29 2.14 -9.95
N ALA A 113 -18.75 2.58 -11.11
CA ALA A 113 -18.05 2.43 -12.38
C ALA A 113 -16.70 3.18 -12.44
N GLU A 114 -16.50 4.19 -11.59
CA GLU A 114 -15.26 4.97 -11.56
C GLU A 114 -14.14 4.31 -10.73
N LEU A 115 -14.50 3.50 -9.74
CA LEU A 115 -13.51 2.89 -8.82
C LEU A 115 -12.43 2.07 -9.52
N PRO A 116 -12.73 1.23 -10.51
CA PRO A 116 -11.67 0.48 -11.22
C PRO A 116 -10.62 1.40 -11.85
N GLU A 117 -11.03 2.51 -12.46
CA GLU A 117 -10.12 3.48 -13.07
C GLU A 117 -9.32 4.24 -11.99
N ILE A 118 -9.97 4.65 -10.90
CA ILE A 118 -9.31 5.32 -9.77
C ILE A 118 -8.21 4.42 -9.20
N VAL A 119 -8.52 3.14 -8.93
CA VAL A 119 -7.56 2.16 -8.40
C VAL A 119 -6.37 1.97 -9.33
N ALA A 120 -6.61 1.84 -10.64
CA ALA A 120 -5.56 1.69 -11.64
C ALA A 120 -4.62 2.90 -11.74
N ARG A 121 -5.10 4.10 -11.37
CA ARG A 121 -4.31 5.35 -11.37
C ARG A 121 -3.44 5.53 -10.13
N ILE A 122 -3.71 4.83 -9.02
CA ILE A 122 -2.94 5.00 -7.78
C ILE A 122 -1.47 4.61 -7.96
N PRO A 123 -1.11 3.43 -8.53
CA PRO A 123 0.29 2.99 -8.62
C PRO A 123 1.07 3.64 -9.79
N VAL A 124 0.64 4.80 -10.26
CA VAL A 124 1.30 5.49 -11.37
C VAL A 124 2.38 6.43 -10.85
N PHE A 125 3.61 6.29 -11.39
CA PHE A 125 4.72 7.20 -11.06
C PHE A 125 4.42 8.64 -11.48
N GLN A 126 4.63 9.59 -10.57
CA GLN A 126 4.31 11.01 -10.77
C GLN A 126 5.48 11.78 -11.37
N LYS A 127 5.58 11.77 -12.71
CA LYS A 127 6.67 12.44 -13.44
C LYS A 127 6.77 13.93 -13.14
N ALA A 128 5.67 14.61 -12.89
CA ALA A 128 5.65 16.04 -12.60
C ALA A 128 6.32 16.40 -11.27
N GLU A 129 6.38 15.46 -10.32
CA GLU A 129 6.96 15.67 -8.99
C GLU A 129 8.44 15.20 -8.92
N LYS A 130 8.97 14.59 -9.98
CA LYS A 130 10.29 13.94 -9.99
C LYS A 130 11.41 14.89 -9.56
N GLU A 131 11.49 16.08 -10.15
CA GLU A 131 12.58 17.02 -9.86
C GLU A 131 12.56 17.50 -8.40
N GLU A 132 11.37 17.83 -7.88
CA GLU A 132 11.22 18.25 -6.49
C GLU A 132 11.60 17.14 -5.51
N LYS A 133 11.14 15.91 -5.76
CA LYS A 133 11.48 14.73 -4.97
C LYS A 133 12.98 14.42 -5.01
N MET A 134 13.58 14.45 -6.21
CA MET A 134 15.02 14.26 -6.39
C MET A 134 15.83 15.27 -5.57
N LEU A 135 15.45 16.55 -5.61
CA LEU A 135 16.11 17.60 -4.82
C LEU A 135 15.96 17.34 -3.32
N SER A 136 14.77 17.01 -2.87
CA SER A 136 14.47 16.70 -1.46
C SER A 136 15.27 15.49 -0.96
N PHE A 137 15.29 14.40 -1.73
CA PHE A 137 16.03 13.19 -1.37
C PHE A 137 17.54 13.41 -1.38
N TYR A 138 18.05 14.19 -2.34
CA TYR A 138 19.45 14.54 -2.40
C TYR A 138 19.89 15.41 -1.22
N ALA A 139 19.10 16.41 -0.85
CA ALA A 139 19.37 17.23 0.33
C ALA A 139 19.39 16.37 1.62
N ALA A 140 18.44 15.44 1.77
CA ALA A 140 18.42 14.53 2.90
C ALA A 140 19.63 13.56 2.88
N LEU A 141 20.01 13.03 1.70
CA LEU A 141 21.20 12.20 1.55
C LEU A 141 22.45 12.92 2.03
N LEU A 142 22.70 14.16 1.57
CA LEU A 142 23.85 14.97 2.00
C LEU A 142 23.84 15.24 3.50
N LEU A 143 22.66 15.50 4.08
CA LEU A 143 22.53 15.79 5.49
C LEU A 143 22.89 14.56 6.36
N TYR A 144 22.41 13.38 5.98
CA TYR A 144 22.65 12.14 6.75
C TYR A 144 24.03 11.53 6.48
N SER A 145 24.52 11.54 5.24
CA SER A 145 25.84 11.01 4.90
C SER A 145 27.01 11.93 5.32
N GLY A 146 26.76 13.24 5.43
CA GLY A 146 27.74 14.25 5.81
C GLY A 146 27.54 14.73 7.25
N TYR A 147 26.72 15.77 7.45
CA TYR A 147 26.61 16.48 8.72
C TYR A 147 26.25 15.56 9.92
N PHE A 148 25.19 14.80 9.84
CA PHE A 148 24.78 13.92 10.95
C PHE A 148 25.75 12.76 11.16
N TRP A 149 26.36 12.23 10.09
CA TRP A 149 27.41 11.23 10.20
C TRP A 149 28.61 11.76 10.95
N ASP A 150 29.08 12.96 10.63
CA ASP A 150 30.21 13.59 11.34
C ASP A 150 29.89 13.93 12.79
N CYS A 151 28.68 14.39 13.07
CA CYS A 151 28.21 14.58 14.46
C CYS A 151 28.17 13.27 15.26
N SER A 152 27.89 12.14 14.60
CA SER A 152 27.79 10.81 15.26
C SER A 152 29.13 10.28 15.77
N LYS A 153 30.25 10.74 15.22
CA LYS A 153 31.62 10.34 15.64
C LYS A 153 31.94 10.72 17.09
N ARG A 154 31.10 11.51 17.75
CA ARG A 154 31.20 11.91 19.17
C ARG A 154 30.55 10.87 20.13
N GLU A 155 30.68 9.57 19.82
CA GLU A 155 30.16 8.45 20.61
C GLU A 155 28.61 8.36 20.68
N ASN A 156 27.89 9.04 19.78
CA ASN A 156 26.44 8.93 19.68
C ASN A 156 26.04 7.74 18.79
N ARG A 157 25.96 6.55 19.39
CA ARG A 157 25.60 5.30 18.69
C ARG A 157 24.24 5.37 18.00
N TYR A 158 23.25 5.99 18.64
CA TYR A 158 21.92 6.17 18.05
C TYR A 158 22.00 6.98 16.75
N LEU A 159 22.68 8.13 16.79
CA LEU A 159 22.84 8.98 15.61
C LEU A 159 23.62 8.29 14.50
N GLN A 160 24.60 7.47 14.85
CA GLN A 160 25.42 6.70 13.92
C GLN A 160 24.56 5.68 13.14
N VAL A 161 23.77 4.86 13.84
CA VAL A 161 22.87 3.89 13.22
C VAL A 161 21.79 4.59 12.37
N LYS A 162 21.19 5.65 12.90
CA LYS A 162 20.20 6.43 12.17
C LYS A 162 20.79 7.03 10.89
N SER A 163 21.95 7.64 10.96
CA SER A 163 22.59 8.28 9.79
C SER A 163 22.93 7.25 8.72
N ALA A 164 23.47 6.09 9.10
CA ALA A 164 23.73 5.01 8.15
C ALA A 164 22.45 4.53 7.45
N ALA A 165 21.41 4.23 8.22
CA ALA A 165 20.13 3.76 7.70
C ALA A 165 19.47 4.80 6.75
N MET A 166 19.46 6.07 7.14
CA MET A 166 18.88 7.15 6.33
C MET A 166 19.70 7.44 5.08
N THR A 167 21.03 7.31 5.13
CA THR A 167 21.91 7.44 3.95
C THR A 167 21.54 6.37 2.91
N VAL A 168 21.40 5.12 3.33
CA VAL A 168 20.96 4.03 2.44
C VAL A 168 19.56 4.30 1.89
N LEU A 169 18.62 4.68 2.76
CA LEU A 169 17.23 4.96 2.37
C LEU A 169 17.15 6.04 1.27
N TYR A 170 17.79 7.19 1.49
CA TYR A 170 17.71 8.29 0.52
C TYR A 170 18.54 8.03 -0.74
N GLY A 171 19.63 7.27 -0.64
CA GLY A 171 20.37 6.80 -1.81
C GLY A 171 19.49 5.90 -2.70
N LEU A 172 18.79 4.92 -2.12
CA LEU A 172 17.89 4.04 -2.85
C LEU A 172 16.68 4.81 -3.43
N ARG A 173 16.12 5.77 -2.69
CA ARG A 173 15.04 6.64 -3.20
C ARG A 173 15.50 7.44 -4.42
N LEU A 174 16.70 8.02 -4.40
CA LEU A 174 17.25 8.73 -5.56
C LEU A 174 17.38 7.84 -6.79
N VAL A 175 17.92 6.63 -6.62
CA VAL A 175 18.09 5.67 -7.72
C VAL A 175 16.74 5.27 -8.33
N LEU A 176 15.74 4.97 -7.49
CA LEU A 176 14.42 4.57 -7.96
C LEU A 176 13.65 5.74 -8.58
N GLU A 177 13.71 6.93 -7.97
CA GLU A 177 13.09 8.13 -8.52
C GLU A 177 13.69 8.49 -9.89
N ASP A 178 15.02 8.39 -10.04
CA ASP A 178 15.69 8.62 -11.34
C ASP A 178 15.24 7.61 -12.39
N ALA A 179 15.10 6.34 -12.02
CA ALA A 179 14.59 5.27 -12.87
C ALA A 179 13.08 5.40 -13.18
N GLY A 180 12.35 6.33 -12.53
CA GLY A 180 10.90 6.45 -12.66
C GLY A 180 10.14 5.29 -12.02
N ALA A 181 10.70 4.68 -10.99
CA ALA A 181 10.14 3.57 -10.24
C ALA A 181 9.64 4.02 -8.86
N LEU A 182 8.50 3.46 -8.43
CA LEU A 182 7.98 3.71 -7.09
C LEU A 182 8.87 3.06 -6.03
N PHE A 183 9.09 3.77 -4.93
CA PHE A 183 9.82 3.21 -3.80
C PHE A 183 8.96 2.15 -3.09
N PRO A 184 9.44 0.90 -2.93
CA PRO A 184 8.69 -0.17 -2.30
C PRO A 184 8.41 0.11 -0.82
N CYS A 185 7.33 -0.46 -0.29
CA CYS A 185 7.13 -0.46 1.15
C CYS A 185 8.15 -1.40 1.83
N GLN A 186 8.51 -1.10 3.09
CA GLN A 186 9.60 -1.78 3.81
C GLN A 186 9.39 -3.28 4.09
N LYS A 187 8.21 -3.83 3.74
CA LYS A 187 7.90 -5.26 3.92
C LYS A 187 8.21 -6.12 2.68
N THR A 188 8.62 -5.52 1.57
CA THR A 188 8.87 -6.24 0.29
C THR A 188 10.33 -6.32 -0.03
#